data_d891267baf05e2f74510e4f7458efba8
#
_entry.id   d891267baf05e2f74510e4f7458efba8
#
_cell.length_a   1.000
_cell.length_b   1.000
_cell.length_c   1.000
_cell.angle_alpha   90.00
_cell.angle_beta   90.00
_cell.angle_gamma   90.00
#
_symmetry.space_group_name_H-M   'P 1'
#
loop_
_entity.id
_entity.type
_entity.pdbx_description
1 polymer ?
#
loop_
_entity_poly.entity_id
_entity_poly.type
_entity_poly.pdbx_seq_one_letter_code
_entity_poly.pdbx_strand_id
1 'polypeptide(L)' 'MKLEHTYIVYIVECKDWNYYIGLCNDIERRIWEHNTGHDESSYTFSRRPVELKYFEIFTDVNQAIAREKQ' A
#
# COMPACT_ATOMS: atom_id res chain seq x y z
N MET A 1 3.09 -10.68 -7.58
CA MET A 1 2.36 -11.95 -7.35
C MET A 1 1.16 -11.73 -6.46
N LYS A 2 0.02 -12.27 -6.87
CA LYS A 2 -1.22 -12.15 -6.10
C LYS A 2 -1.37 -13.36 -5.20
N LEU A 3 -1.63 -13.12 -3.90
CA LEU A 3 -1.83 -14.17 -2.91
C LEU A 3 -3.31 -14.22 -2.55
N GLU A 4 -3.97 -15.36 -2.81
CA GLU A 4 -5.37 -15.54 -2.47
C GLU A 4 -5.54 -15.61 -0.94
N HIS A 5 -6.65 -15.05 -0.46
CA HIS A 5 -6.99 -15.03 0.97
C HIS A 5 -5.88 -14.44 1.85
N THR A 6 -5.12 -13.54 1.27
CA THR A 6 -4.04 -12.87 1.98
C THR A 6 -4.22 -11.37 1.84
N TYR A 7 -3.99 -10.66 2.94
CA TYR A 7 -4.16 -9.21 3.00
C TYR A 7 -2.84 -8.60 3.46
N ILE A 8 -2.38 -7.60 2.76
CA ILE A 8 -1.09 -6.97 3.03
C ILE A 8 -1.33 -5.53 3.45
N VAL A 9 -0.90 -5.20 4.67
CA VAL A 9 -0.85 -3.83 5.15
C VAL A 9 0.56 -3.33 4.87
N TYR A 10 0.68 -2.20 4.20
CA TYR A 10 1.99 -1.70 3.77
C TYR A 10 2.14 -0.22 4.09
N ILE A 11 3.40 0.20 4.23
CA ILE A 11 3.76 1.60 4.44
C ILE A 11 4.73 1.98 3.33
N VAL A 12 4.42 3.05 2.60
CA VAL A 12 5.32 3.62 1.61
C VAL A 12 5.74 5.02 2.04
N GLU A 13 6.97 5.38 1.69
CA GLU A 13 7.45 6.75 1.85
C GLU A 13 7.29 7.48 0.53
N CYS A 14 6.70 8.65 0.57
CA CYS A 14 6.45 9.47 -0.61
C CYS A 14 7.61 10.41 -0.87
N LYS A 15 7.62 11.01 -2.07
CA LYS A 15 8.64 11.96 -2.49
C LYS A 15 8.81 13.12 -1.51
N ASP A 16 7.71 13.55 -0.89
CA ASP A 16 7.69 14.69 0.04
C ASP A 16 7.95 14.27 1.50
N TRP A 17 8.50 13.07 1.72
CA TRP A 17 8.84 12.52 3.05
C TRP A 17 7.63 12.13 3.90
N ASN A 18 6.42 12.25 3.39
CA ASN A 18 5.23 11.76 4.08
C ASN A 18 5.07 10.26 3.85
N TYR A 19 4.37 9.62 4.77
CA TYR A 19 4.10 8.19 4.67
C TYR A 19 2.65 7.95 4.31
N TYR A 20 2.41 6.87 3.59
CA TYR A 20 1.06 6.42 3.28
C TYR A 20 0.92 4.96 3.70
N ILE A 21 -0.17 4.65 4.40
CA ILE A 21 -0.49 3.30 4.85
C ILE A 21 -1.66 2.81 4.02
N GLY A 22 -1.51 1.62 3.42
CA GLY A 22 -2.55 1.05 2.58
C GLY A 22 -2.77 -0.42 2.86
N LEU A 23 -3.79 -0.96 2.21
CA LEU A 23 -4.17 -2.37 2.31
C LEU A 23 -4.35 -2.91 0.90
N CYS A 24 -3.75 -4.06 0.60
CA CYS A 24 -3.85 -4.68 -0.71
C CYS A 24 -3.72 -6.20 -0.61
N ASN A 25 -3.88 -6.88 -1.74
CA ASN A 25 -3.62 -8.31 -1.83
C ASN A 25 -2.49 -8.64 -2.83
N ASP A 26 -1.90 -7.62 -3.44
CA ASP A 26 -0.78 -7.79 -4.37
C ASP A 26 0.11 -6.57 -4.26
N ILE A 27 1.19 -6.69 -3.48
CA ILE A 27 2.03 -5.54 -3.13
C ILE A 27 2.80 -5.01 -4.34
N GLU A 28 3.31 -5.90 -5.20
CA GLU A 28 4.06 -5.45 -6.38
C GLU A 28 3.20 -4.63 -7.30
N ARG A 29 1.99 -5.12 -7.58
CA ARG A 29 1.03 -4.41 -8.41
C ARG A 29 0.64 -3.07 -7.79
N ARG A 30 0.42 -3.02 -6.50
CA ARG A 30 -0.01 -1.80 -5.82
C ARG A 30 1.08 -0.73 -5.86
N ILE A 31 2.34 -1.11 -5.65
CA ILE A 31 3.45 -0.15 -5.75
C ILE A 31 3.57 0.37 -7.19
N TRP A 32 3.42 -0.53 -8.16
CA TRP A 32 3.42 -0.12 -9.57
C TRP A 32 2.29 0.89 -9.86
N GLU A 33 1.09 0.62 -9.35
CA GLU A 33 -0.06 1.52 -9.54
C GLU A 33 0.21 2.90 -8.92
N HIS A 34 0.78 2.92 -7.73
CA HIS A 34 1.14 4.20 -7.10
C HIS A 34 2.13 4.99 -7.95
N ASN A 35 3.15 4.33 -8.45
CA ASN A 35 4.24 5.01 -9.15
C ASN A 35 3.91 5.38 -10.59
N THR A 36 2.96 4.70 -11.22
CA THR A 36 2.53 5.05 -12.59
C THR A 36 1.40 6.07 -12.61
N GLY A 37 0.87 6.46 -11.44
CA GLY A 37 -0.24 7.41 -11.38
C GLY A 37 -1.54 6.81 -11.88
N HIS A 38 -1.78 5.54 -11.57
CA HIS A 38 -2.97 4.81 -12.00
C HIS A 38 -4.26 5.49 -11.56
N ASP A 39 -4.29 6.08 -10.37
CA ASP A 39 -5.46 6.76 -9.82
C ASP A 39 -5.08 8.21 -9.47
N GLU A 40 -5.53 9.15 -10.29
CA GLU A 40 -5.21 10.56 -10.11
C GLU A 40 -5.79 11.15 -8.83
N SER A 41 -6.83 10.52 -8.27
CA SER A 41 -7.44 10.99 -7.02
C SER A 41 -6.73 10.44 -5.78
N SER A 42 -5.75 9.56 -5.97
CA SER A 42 -5.01 8.94 -4.89
C SER A 42 -4.14 9.95 -4.14
N TYR A 43 -4.02 9.75 -2.84
CA TYR A 43 -3.11 10.54 -1.99
C TYR A 43 -1.68 10.58 -2.55
N THR A 44 -1.23 9.46 -3.12
CA THR A 44 0.14 9.33 -3.59
C THR A 44 0.38 9.89 -4.98
N PHE A 45 -0.67 10.29 -5.71
CA PHE A 45 -0.53 10.71 -7.10
C PHE A 45 0.46 11.86 -7.28
N SER A 46 0.32 12.91 -6.48
CA SER A 46 1.20 14.08 -6.56
C SER A 46 2.48 13.91 -5.75
N ARG A 47 2.62 12.79 -5.05
CA ARG A 47 3.74 12.51 -4.15
C ARG A 47 4.66 11.40 -4.67
N ARG A 48 4.52 11.06 -5.96
CA ARG A 48 5.37 10.06 -6.61
C ARG A 48 6.79 10.56 -6.77
N PRO A 49 7.79 9.69 -6.81
CA PRO A 49 7.69 8.25 -6.60
C PRO A 49 7.52 7.88 -5.13
N VAL A 50 6.93 6.71 -4.89
CA VAL A 50 6.81 6.16 -3.56
C VAL A 50 7.73 4.95 -3.43
N GLU A 51 8.18 4.69 -2.22
CA GLU A 51 9.07 3.57 -1.93
C GLU A 51 8.49 2.74 -0.79
N LEU A 52 8.43 1.42 -1.00
CA LEU A 52 7.93 0.51 0.02
C LEU A 52 8.93 0.46 1.18
N LYS A 53 8.47 0.74 2.39
CA LYS A 53 9.31 0.71 3.59
C LYS A 53 9.00 -0.45 4.50
N TYR A 54 7.75 -0.90 4.55
CA TYR A 54 7.34 -1.94 5.48
C TYR A 54 6.05 -2.59 5.03
N PHE A 55 5.88 -3.87 5.32
CA PHE A 55 4.60 -4.52 5.10
C PHE A 55 4.41 -5.67 6.08
N GLU A 56 3.14 -6.01 6.32
CA GLU A 56 2.73 -7.16 7.11
C GLU A 56 1.66 -7.92 6.36
N ILE A 57 1.69 -9.25 6.49
CA ILE A 57 0.75 -10.13 5.80
C ILE A 57 -0.21 -10.73 6.82
N PHE A 58 -1.51 -10.67 6.50
CA PHE A 58 -2.58 -11.20 7.34
C PHE A 58 -3.44 -12.15 6.53
N THR A 59 -3.98 -13.18 7.19
CA THR A 59 -4.95 -14.08 6.58
C THR A 59 -6.37 -13.75 6.96
N ASP A 60 -6.58 -12.86 7.92
CA ASP A 60 -7.89 -12.40 8.39
C ASP A 60 -8.04 -10.92 8.02
N VAL A 61 -9.04 -10.62 7.20
CA VAL A 61 -9.27 -9.25 6.73
C VAL A 61 -9.55 -8.29 7.90
N ASN A 62 -10.20 -8.75 8.96
CA ASN A 62 -10.51 -7.89 10.09
C ASN A 62 -9.24 -7.48 10.84
N GLN A 63 -8.29 -8.41 10.97
CA GLN A 63 -6.99 -8.09 11.56
C GLN A 63 -6.22 -7.11 10.70
N ALA A 64 -6.26 -7.28 9.39
CA ALA A 64 -5.57 -6.38 8.45
C ALA A 64 -6.16 -4.98 8.53
N ILE A 65 -7.47 -4.85 8.55
CA ILE A 65 -8.14 -3.55 8.64
C ILE A 65 -7.80 -2.87 9.96
N ALA A 66 -7.81 -3.62 11.06
CA ALA A 66 -7.47 -3.07 12.37
C ALA A 66 -6.01 -2.56 12.39
N ARG A 67 -5.11 -3.30 11.76
CA ARG A 67 -3.70 -2.90 11.71
C ARG A 67 -3.49 -1.65 10.88
N GLU A 68 -4.18 -1.55 9.76
CA GLU A 68 -4.07 -0.40 8.85
C GLU A 68 -4.52 0.90 9.54
N LYS A 69 -5.45 0.80 10.48
CA LYS A 69 -6.00 1.96 11.18
C LYS A 69 -5.19 2.41 12.41
N GLN A 70 -4.15 1.67 12.76
CA GLN A 70 -3.33 2.03 13.92
C GLN A 70 -2.37 3.18 13.65
#